data_5484f22c66714f3b03221b753395840a
#
_entry.id   5484f22c66714f3b03221b753395840a
#
_cell.length_a   1.000
_cell.length_b   1.000
_cell.length_c   1.000
_cell.angle_alpha   90.00
_cell.angle_beta   90.00
_cell.angle_gamma   90.00
#
_symmetry.space_group_name_H-M   'P 1'
#
loop_
_entity.id
_entity.type
_entity.pdbx_description
1 polymer ?
#
loop_
_entity_poly.entity_id
_entity_poly.type
_entity_poly.pdbx_seq_one_letter_code
_entity_poly.pdbx_strand_id
1 'polypeptide(L)'
;MKRVTLAALALAAAFGWTGSAAAQTNVSVGVTGSATEVGLWVADKKGFFREEGITVTFNTFDSAARMISLLGTSELDVGAGAHSAGLFNAVGRGIDIRIVADKSQNVTGRGSQKLLVRQAHIDSGRYKSFADLKGMKIAGSAPGSAASTVILKFLEKGGLKADDIDNVYMAFPQMGVALQNGAVDAALPAEPAVSSALRLGGIVAVANDYDVYPVHQISEILYSGKFAKEKPEVARKFMRAFLRGVRAHNDSLGPDGAFVGEKGDEIVSILTQYGSFKDPKVWRSFIFSACGPDGTLHVASIKEDLAIWKQQGLIEVPVEADKAIDTSFVEWALKDLGPYVKK
;
A
#
# COMPACT_ATOMS: atom_id res chain seq x y z
N MET A 1 -3.59 82.77 36.46
CA MET A 1 -3.96 81.51 37.06
C MET A 1 -4.55 80.65 35.97
N LYS A 2 -3.71 79.75 35.33
CA LYS A 2 -4.18 78.82 34.35
C LYS A 2 -3.65 77.42 34.76
N ARG A 3 -4.56 76.55 35.09
CA ARG A 3 -4.23 75.12 35.40
C ARG A 3 -3.97 74.36 34.10
N VAL A 4 -2.80 73.78 33.97
CA VAL A 4 -2.45 72.89 32.89
C VAL A 4 -2.66 71.47 33.41
N THR A 5 -3.61 70.76 32.80
CA THR A 5 -3.92 69.35 33.12
C THR A 5 -3.02 68.48 32.21
N LEU A 6 -2.07 67.71 32.77
CA LEU A 6 -1.32 66.68 32.06
C LEU A 6 -2.24 65.45 31.85
N ALA A 7 -2.51 65.13 30.58
CA ALA A 7 -3.10 63.85 30.22
C ALA A 7 -1.96 62.84 29.94
N ALA A 8 -1.86 61.82 30.81
CA ALA A 8 -0.93 60.70 30.59
C ALA A 8 -1.53 59.73 29.55
N LEU A 9 -0.91 59.63 28.38
CA LEU A 9 -1.23 58.60 27.39
C LEU A 9 -0.58 57.29 27.85
N ALA A 10 -1.37 56.33 28.32
CA ALA A 10 -0.95 54.95 28.50
C ALA A 10 -1.03 54.23 27.16
N LEU A 11 0.09 54.07 26.46
CA LEU A 11 0.21 53.19 25.28
C LEU A 11 0.27 51.74 25.78
N ALA A 12 -0.84 51.04 25.76
CA ALA A 12 -0.88 49.58 25.96
C ALA A 12 -0.28 48.91 24.71
N ALA A 13 0.96 48.46 24.84
CA ALA A 13 1.61 47.61 23.85
C ALA A 13 0.89 46.22 23.83
N ALA A 14 -0.10 46.09 22.96
CA ALA A 14 -0.63 44.76 22.60
C ALA A 14 0.44 43.99 21.80
N PHE A 15 1.28 43.24 22.49
CA PHE A 15 2.08 42.21 21.88
C PHE A 15 1.13 41.12 21.36
N GLY A 16 0.67 41.30 20.13
CA GLY A 16 0.01 40.23 19.37
C GLY A 16 0.97 39.11 19.23
N TRP A 17 0.75 38.01 19.90
CA TRP A 17 1.31 36.72 19.53
C TRP A 17 0.79 36.36 18.13
N THR A 18 1.47 36.84 17.10
CA THR A 18 1.38 36.24 15.78
C THR A 18 2.09 34.90 15.89
N GLY A 19 1.34 33.86 16.32
CA GLY A 19 1.78 32.50 16.14
C GLY A 19 2.11 32.35 14.65
N SER A 20 3.39 32.34 14.30
CA SER A 20 3.83 31.93 12.97
C SER A 20 3.20 30.57 12.72
N ALA A 21 2.15 30.52 11.87
CA ALA A 21 1.72 29.28 11.27
C ALA A 21 2.95 28.75 10.54
N ALA A 22 3.67 27.80 11.16
CA ALA A 22 4.80 27.16 10.54
C ALA A 22 4.32 26.60 9.19
N ALA A 23 4.93 27.05 8.11
CA ALA A 23 4.56 26.61 6.76
C ALA A 23 4.61 25.07 6.74
N GLN A 24 3.49 24.44 6.41
CA GLN A 24 3.43 22.98 6.31
C GLN A 24 4.31 22.51 5.16
N THR A 25 5.07 21.44 5.40
CA THR A 25 5.88 20.82 4.34
C THR A 25 5.00 19.89 3.51
N ASN A 26 4.91 20.14 2.20
CA ASN A 26 4.21 19.22 1.31
C ASN A 26 5.06 17.97 1.06
N VAL A 27 4.43 16.79 1.15
CA VAL A 27 5.01 15.48 0.83
C VAL A 27 4.20 14.85 -0.31
N SER A 28 4.88 14.53 -1.41
CA SER A 28 4.29 13.87 -2.57
C SER A 28 4.27 12.37 -2.37
N VAL A 29 3.07 11.76 -2.39
CA VAL A 29 2.86 10.33 -2.09
C VAL A 29 2.21 9.63 -3.28
N GLY A 30 2.85 8.58 -3.81
CA GLY A 30 2.28 7.69 -4.82
C GLY A 30 1.40 6.62 -4.17
N VAL A 31 0.20 6.39 -4.72
CA VAL A 31 -0.76 5.38 -4.29
C VAL A 31 -1.33 4.60 -5.47
N THR A 32 -1.92 3.43 -5.24
CA THR A 32 -2.57 2.61 -6.29
C THR A 32 -4.09 2.59 -6.19
N GLY A 33 -4.67 3.21 -5.16
CA GLY A 33 -6.11 3.20 -4.90
C GLY A 33 -6.64 1.89 -4.32
N SER A 34 -5.74 1.03 -3.83
CA SER A 34 -6.09 -0.26 -3.21
C SER A 34 -6.44 -0.10 -1.73
N ALA A 35 -7.02 -1.15 -1.13
CA ALA A 35 -7.38 -1.15 0.29
C ALA A 35 -6.15 -1.00 1.22
N THR A 36 -4.96 -1.33 0.71
CA THR A 36 -3.72 -1.28 1.50
C THR A 36 -3.26 0.15 1.85
N GLU A 37 -3.83 1.19 1.21
CA GLU A 37 -3.55 2.60 1.54
C GLU A 37 -4.32 3.11 2.77
N VAL A 38 -5.13 2.28 3.43
CA VAL A 38 -6.00 2.69 4.55
C VAL A 38 -5.26 3.50 5.62
N GLY A 39 -4.04 3.10 6.01
CA GLY A 39 -3.24 3.82 7.02
C GLY A 39 -2.91 5.25 6.61
N LEU A 40 -2.58 5.48 5.33
CA LEU A 40 -2.28 6.81 4.78
C LEU A 40 -3.53 7.71 4.75
N TRP A 41 -4.64 7.19 4.24
CA TRP A 41 -5.89 7.95 4.11
C TRP A 41 -6.49 8.30 5.47
N VAL A 42 -6.38 7.37 6.43
CA VAL A 42 -6.79 7.61 7.82
C VAL A 42 -5.89 8.66 8.48
N ALA A 43 -4.58 8.57 8.29
CA ALA A 43 -3.64 9.55 8.84
C ALA A 43 -3.91 10.97 8.30
N ASP A 44 -4.20 11.09 7.01
CA ASP A 44 -4.52 12.39 6.40
C ASP A 44 -5.86 12.92 6.89
N LYS A 45 -6.93 12.14 6.80
CA LYS A 45 -8.28 12.56 7.18
C LYS A 45 -8.42 12.90 8.66
N LYS A 46 -7.75 12.13 9.54
CA LYS A 46 -7.72 12.39 10.99
C LYS A 46 -6.77 13.54 11.37
N GLY A 47 -6.04 14.09 10.39
CA GLY A 47 -5.16 15.24 10.61
C GLY A 47 -3.81 14.88 11.22
N PHE A 48 -3.42 13.62 11.29
CA PHE A 48 -2.15 13.20 11.90
C PHE A 48 -0.94 13.76 11.16
N PHE A 49 -0.98 13.84 9.83
CA PHE A 49 0.06 14.52 9.05
C PHE A 49 0.11 16.01 9.36
N ARG A 50 -1.05 16.67 9.47
CA ARG A 50 -1.15 18.11 9.75
C ARG A 50 -0.60 18.47 11.14
N GLU A 51 -0.85 17.63 12.15
CA GLU A 51 -0.27 17.76 13.49
C GLU A 51 1.26 17.71 13.48
N GLU A 52 1.85 16.99 12.51
CA GLU A 52 3.29 16.92 12.29
C GLU A 52 3.84 18.05 11.41
N GLY A 53 2.99 19.01 11.00
CA GLY A 53 3.37 20.09 10.09
C GLY A 53 3.53 19.63 8.64
N ILE A 54 2.83 18.57 8.24
CA ILE A 54 2.88 17.97 6.90
C ILE A 54 1.53 18.13 6.21
N THR A 55 1.56 18.49 4.93
CA THR A 55 0.47 18.28 3.98
C THR A 55 0.87 17.16 3.03
N VAL A 56 -0.11 16.35 2.60
CA VAL A 56 0.13 15.23 1.69
C VAL A 56 -0.59 15.46 0.37
N THR A 57 0.13 15.25 -0.74
CA THR A 57 -0.46 15.20 -2.08
C THR A 57 -0.42 13.76 -2.58
N PHE A 58 -1.58 13.14 -2.73
CA PHE A 58 -1.69 11.78 -3.27
C PHE A 58 -1.72 11.79 -4.80
N ASN A 59 -0.82 11.02 -5.41
CA ASN A 59 -0.73 10.80 -6.85
C ASN A 59 -1.07 9.35 -7.16
N THR A 60 -2.09 9.10 -7.96
CA THR A 60 -2.56 7.74 -8.29
C THR A 60 -1.80 7.16 -9.47
N PHE A 61 -1.35 5.91 -9.34
CA PHE A 61 -0.63 5.13 -10.35
C PHE A 61 -1.34 3.80 -10.61
N ASP A 62 -1.20 3.27 -11.82
CA ASP A 62 -1.75 1.96 -12.21
C ASP A 62 -1.09 0.79 -11.46
N SER A 63 0.18 0.96 -11.08
CA SER A 63 0.93 -0.01 -10.29
C SER A 63 2.08 0.64 -9.53
N ALA A 64 2.57 -0.02 -8.46
CA ALA A 64 3.75 0.42 -7.71
C ALA A 64 5.02 0.52 -8.57
N ALA A 65 5.17 -0.34 -9.58
CA ALA A 65 6.32 -0.31 -10.49
C ALA A 65 6.46 1.03 -11.24
N ARG A 66 5.34 1.74 -11.48
CA ARG A 66 5.34 3.08 -12.10
C ARG A 66 5.92 4.17 -11.19
N MET A 67 5.96 3.95 -9.88
CA MET A 67 6.49 4.91 -8.91
C MET A 67 8.02 4.89 -8.85
N ILE A 68 8.67 3.77 -9.24
CA ILE A 68 10.10 3.54 -9.00
C ILE A 68 10.98 4.60 -9.67
N SER A 69 10.69 4.96 -10.91
CA SER A 69 11.46 6.00 -11.62
C SER A 69 11.32 7.37 -10.94
N LEU A 70 10.11 7.74 -10.51
CA LEU A 70 9.84 9.02 -9.84
C LEU A 70 10.43 9.10 -8.42
N LEU A 71 10.47 7.97 -7.71
CA LEU A 71 11.21 7.87 -6.44
C LEU A 71 12.72 8.04 -6.69
N GLY A 72 13.23 7.41 -7.75
CA GLY A 72 14.63 7.50 -8.14
C GLY A 72 15.07 8.92 -8.54
N THR A 73 14.25 9.67 -9.25
CA THR A 73 14.47 11.07 -9.61
C THR A 73 14.08 12.06 -8.51
N SER A 74 13.44 11.56 -7.43
CA SER A 74 12.91 12.37 -6.31
C SER A 74 11.79 13.35 -6.69
N GLU A 75 11.08 13.07 -7.77
CA GLU A 75 9.82 13.74 -8.11
C GLU A 75 8.69 13.26 -7.20
N LEU A 76 8.86 12.08 -6.61
CA LEU A 76 8.00 11.49 -5.59
C LEU A 76 8.81 11.33 -4.30
N ASP A 77 8.32 11.87 -3.17
CA ASP A 77 8.96 11.72 -1.86
C ASP A 77 8.73 10.31 -1.30
N VAL A 78 7.48 9.83 -1.39
CA VAL A 78 7.00 8.57 -0.80
C VAL A 78 6.24 7.75 -1.83
N GLY A 79 6.51 6.45 -1.90
CA GLY A 79 5.72 5.48 -2.65
C GLY A 79 5.00 4.55 -1.70
N ALA A 80 3.69 4.35 -1.89
CA ALA A 80 2.90 3.37 -1.15
C ALA A 80 2.60 2.19 -2.07
N GLY A 81 3.53 1.24 -2.16
CA GLY A 81 3.45 0.18 -3.14
C GLY A 81 4.27 -1.06 -2.80
N ALA A 82 4.23 -2.05 -3.68
CA ALA A 82 4.98 -3.28 -3.53
C ALA A 82 6.43 -3.12 -3.98
N HIS A 83 7.35 -3.82 -3.32
CA HIS A 83 8.68 -4.04 -3.85
C HIS A 83 8.62 -4.81 -5.18
N SER A 84 9.66 -4.70 -5.99
CA SER A 84 9.68 -5.27 -7.34
C SER A 84 11.09 -5.52 -7.84
N ALA A 85 11.23 -6.34 -8.85
CA ALA A 85 12.50 -6.52 -9.56
C ALA A 85 13.05 -5.18 -10.07
N GLY A 86 12.17 -4.28 -10.55
CA GLY A 86 12.54 -2.94 -10.98
C GLY A 86 13.13 -2.08 -9.86
N LEU A 87 12.56 -2.15 -8.63
CA LEU A 87 13.10 -1.48 -7.45
C LEU A 87 14.51 -2.00 -7.15
N PHE A 88 14.69 -3.32 -7.08
CA PHE A 88 16.00 -3.91 -6.77
C PHE A 88 17.03 -3.64 -7.86
N ASN A 89 16.65 -3.64 -9.14
CA ASN A 89 17.52 -3.23 -10.23
C ASN A 89 17.95 -1.76 -10.09
N ALA A 90 17.04 -0.87 -9.72
CA ALA A 90 17.35 0.53 -9.46
C ALA A 90 18.36 0.67 -8.30
N VAL A 91 18.10 0.00 -7.17
CA VAL A 91 19.00 0.01 -5.99
C VAL A 91 20.36 -0.62 -6.33
N GLY A 92 20.38 -1.72 -7.09
CA GLY A 92 21.62 -2.35 -7.56
C GLY A 92 22.49 -1.42 -8.43
N ARG A 93 21.85 -0.54 -9.21
CA ARG A 93 22.52 0.51 -9.99
C ARG A 93 22.91 1.75 -9.19
N GLY A 94 22.68 1.75 -7.87
CA GLY A 94 23.06 2.86 -6.99
C GLY A 94 21.99 3.93 -6.79
N ILE A 95 20.78 3.74 -7.32
CA ILE A 95 19.65 4.64 -7.08
C ILE A 95 19.14 4.41 -5.65
N ASP A 96 19.11 5.46 -4.84
CA ASP A 96 18.68 5.37 -3.43
C ASP A 96 17.15 5.41 -3.34
N ILE A 97 16.56 4.23 -3.21
CA ILE A 97 15.14 4.03 -2.86
C ILE A 97 15.12 3.08 -1.67
N ARG A 98 14.33 3.41 -0.64
CA ARG A 98 14.31 2.66 0.62
C ARG A 98 12.95 2.08 0.91
N ILE A 99 12.92 0.82 1.32
CA ILE A 99 11.76 0.12 1.90
C ILE A 99 11.80 0.40 3.39
N VAL A 100 10.85 1.19 3.90
CA VAL A 100 10.98 1.74 5.26
C VAL A 100 9.96 1.21 6.27
N ALA A 101 8.80 0.72 5.83
CA ALA A 101 7.76 0.18 6.71
C ALA A 101 6.82 -0.78 6.02
N ASP A 102 6.22 -1.68 6.78
CA ASP A 102 5.03 -2.42 6.36
C ASP A 102 3.87 -1.46 6.07
N LYS A 103 3.21 -1.68 4.96
CA LYS A 103 1.92 -1.07 4.66
C LYS A 103 0.82 -2.13 4.65
N SER A 104 1.15 -3.34 4.19
CA SER A 104 0.24 -4.48 4.18
C SER A 104 0.99 -5.79 3.92
N GLN A 105 0.60 -6.83 4.64
CA GLN A 105 1.11 -8.19 4.48
C GLN A 105 -0.01 -9.23 4.54
N ASN A 106 0.20 -10.36 3.88
CA ASN A 106 -0.63 -11.53 4.09
C ASN A 106 -0.29 -12.17 5.44
N VAL A 107 -1.33 -12.58 6.13
CA VAL A 107 -1.26 -13.55 7.22
C VAL A 107 -2.34 -14.59 6.99
N THR A 108 -2.23 -15.77 7.60
CA THR A 108 -3.23 -16.82 7.45
C THR A 108 -4.64 -16.28 7.72
N GLY A 109 -5.54 -16.44 6.76
CA GLY A 109 -6.93 -15.98 6.83
C GLY A 109 -7.15 -14.50 6.43
N ARG A 110 -6.09 -13.73 6.19
CA ARG A 110 -6.18 -12.32 5.81
C ARG A 110 -5.20 -11.99 4.69
N GLY A 111 -5.70 -11.88 3.48
CA GLY A 111 -4.95 -11.48 2.30
C GLY A 111 -5.62 -10.33 1.56
N SER A 112 -4.94 -9.78 0.57
CA SER A 112 -5.45 -8.67 -0.23
C SER A 112 -5.87 -9.08 -1.63
N GLN A 113 -5.45 -10.26 -2.10
CA GLN A 113 -5.64 -10.69 -3.47
C GLN A 113 -6.35 -12.05 -3.54
N LYS A 114 -7.10 -12.27 -4.61
CA LYS A 114 -7.71 -13.57 -4.92
C LYS A 114 -7.46 -13.93 -6.37
N LEU A 115 -7.19 -15.20 -6.60
CA LEU A 115 -7.18 -15.74 -7.96
C LEU A 115 -8.63 -15.83 -8.43
N LEU A 116 -8.97 -15.01 -9.42
CA LEU A 116 -10.27 -14.97 -10.07
C LEU A 116 -10.17 -15.70 -11.40
N VAL A 117 -11.21 -16.50 -11.70
CA VAL A 117 -11.35 -17.25 -12.96
C VAL A 117 -12.74 -16.98 -13.52
N ARG A 118 -12.88 -17.01 -14.84
CA ARG A 118 -14.17 -16.87 -15.51
C ARG A 118 -15.10 -18.06 -15.13
N GLN A 119 -16.35 -17.77 -14.78
CA GLN A 119 -17.36 -18.80 -14.48
C GLN A 119 -17.49 -19.82 -15.61
N ALA A 120 -17.43 -19.37 -16.88
CA ALA A 120 -17.49 -20.24 -18.05
C ALA A 120 -16.41 -21.34 -18.08
N HIS A 121 -15.24 -21.09 -17.47
CA HIS A 121 -14.19 -22.13 -17.36
C HIS A 121 -14.50 -23.16 -16.28
N ILE A 122 -15.21 -22.76 -15.23
CA ILE A 122 -15.74 -23.70 -14.21
C ILE A 122 -16.84 -24.56 -14.82
N ASP A 123 -17.83 -23.94 -15.46
CA ASP A 123 -19.01 -24.60 -16.02
C ASP A 123 -18.65 -25.59 -17.15
N SER A 124 -17.67 -25.25 -17.97
CA SER A 124 -17.17 -26.12 -19.05
C SER A 124 -16.22 -27.22 -18.55
N GLY A 125 -15.77 -27.16 -17.28
CA GLY A 125 -14.76 -28.06 -16.74
C GLY A 125 -13.34 -27.80 -17.24
N ARG A 126 -13.09 -26.64 -17.89
CA ARG A 126 -11.74 -26.20 -18.30
C ARG A 126 -10.86 -25.88 -17.11
N TYR A 127 -11.43 -25.40 -15.99
CA TYR A 127 -10.75 -25.15 -14.73
C TYR A 127 -11.33 -26.02 -13.61
N LYS A 128 -10.50 -26.85 -12.99
CA LYS A 128 -10.82 -27.68 -11.82
C LYS A 128 -9.75 -27.58 -10.74
N SER A 129 -8.53 -27.22 -11.12
CA SER A 129 -7.36 -27.14 -10.25
C SER A 129 -6.35 -26.13 -10.78
N PHE A 130 -5.30 -25.83 -10.01
CA PHE A 130 -4.25 -24.93 -10.47
C PHE A 130 -3.46 -25.47 -11.67
N ALA A 131 -3.43 -26.79 -11.92
CA ALA A 131 -2.83 -27.37 -13.10
C ALA A 131 -3.52 -26.93 -14.40
N ASP A 132 -4.80 -26.59 -14.33
CA ASP A 132 -5.59 -26.16 -15.48
C ASP A 132 -5.35 -24.67 -15.86
N LEU A 133 -4.53 -23.97 -15.10
CA LEU A 133 -4.03 -22.63 -15.48
C LEU A 133 -3.13 -22.67 -16.70
N LYS A 134 -2.61 -23.86 -17.09
CA LYS A 134 -1.78 -24.02 -18.26
C LYS A 134 -2.44 -23.49 -19.54
N GLY A 135 -1.71 -22.65 -20.26
CA GLY A 135 -2.18 -22.01 -21.49
C GLY A 135 -3.25 -20.94 -21.29
N MET A 136 -3.57 -20.57 -20.03
CA MET A 136 -4.48 -19.47 -19.75
C MET A 136 -3.77 -18.13 -19.86
N LYS A 137 -4.55 -17.11 -20.28
CA LYS A 137 -4.16 -15.71 -20.23
C LYS A 137 -4.49 -15.16 -18.85
N ILE A 138 -3.46 -14.82 -18.06
CA ILE A 138 -3.61 -14.41 -16.66
C ILE A 138 -3.20 -12.95 -16.47
N ALA A 139 -4.09 -12.13 -15.91
CA ALA A 139 -3.81 -10.74 -15.64
C ALA A 139 -3.16 -10.54 -14.25
N GLY A 140 -2.01 -9.87 -14.25
CA GLY A 140 -1.31 -9.36 -13.08
C GLY A 140 -1.14 -7.84 -13.14
N SER A 141 -0.56 -7.21 -12.10
CA SER A 141 -0.36 -5.76 -12.03
C SER A 141 0.90 -5.28 -12.77
N ALA A 142 1.98 -6.02 -12.68
CA ALA A 142 3.27 -5.73 -13.31
C ALA A 142 4.18 -6.96 -13.29
N PRO A 143 5.15 -7.07 -14.23
CA PRO A 143 6.16 -8.12 -14.18
C PRO A 143 7.09 -7.91 -12.98
N GLY A 144 7.61 -9.01 -12.40
CA GLY A 144 8.54 -8.96 -11.27
C GLY A 144 8.03 -8.13 -10.09
N SER A 145 6.74 -8.24 -9.77
CA SER A 145 6.10 -7.63 -8.60
C SER A 145 5.76 -8.69 -7.55
N ALA A 146 5.51 -8.30 -6.30
CA ALA A 146 5.03 -9.21 -5.26
C ALA A 146 3.77 -9.98 -5.72
N ALA A 147 2.86 -9.34 -6.46
CA ALA A 147 1.69 -10.01 -7.06
C ALA A 147 2.09 -11.06 -8.11
N SER A 148 3.13 -10.83 -8.91
CA SER A 148 3.59 -11.83 -9.89
C SER A 148 4.21 -13.06 -9.20
N THR A 149 4.84 -12.88 -8.03
CA THR A 149 5.29 -14.00 -7.20
C THR A 149 4.11 -14.84 -6.71
N VAL A 150 3.01 -14.22 -6.29
CA VAL A 150 1.81 -14.96 -5.88
C VAL A 150 1.24 -15.77 -7.05
N ILE A 151 1.19 -15.21 -8.27
CA ILE A 151 0.79 -15.98 -9.47
C ILE A 151 1.71 -17.19 -9.66
N LEU A 152 3.02 -16.99 -9.56
CA LEU A 152 3.98 -18.08 -9.66
C LEU A 152 3.74 -19.17 -8.61
N LYS A 153 3.45 -18.80 -7.35
CA LYS A 153 3.14 -19.79 -6.30
C LYS A 153 1.87 -20.60 -6.60
N PHE A 154 0.84 -20.01 -7.25
CA PHE A 154 -0.32 -20.77 -7.75
C PHE A 154 0.10 -21.75 -8.85
N LEU A 155 0.94 -21.32 -9.78
CA LEU A 155 1.46 -22.17 -10.85
C LEU A 155 2.28 -23.33 -10.29
N GLU A 156 3.22 -23.07 -9.39
CA GLU A 156 4.05 -24.10 -8.73
C GLU A 156 3.18 -25.14 -8.02
N LYS A 157 2.13 -24.71 -7.31
CA LYS A 157 1.16 -25.61 -6.66
C LYS A 157 0.38 -26.47 -7.66
N GLY A 158 0.22 -26.00 -8.90
CA GLY A 158 -0.34 -26.72 -10.05
C GLY A 158 0.68 -27.55 -10.83
N GLY A 159 1.96 -27.55 -10.43
CA GLY A 159 3.03 -28.23 -11.17
C GLY A 159 3.45 -27.49 -12.46
N LEU A 160 3.17 -26.19 -12.54
CA LEU A 160 3.41 -25.32 -13.70
C LEU A 160 4.57 -24.35 -13.44
N LYS A 161 5.07 -23.77 -14.54
CA LYS A 161 6.11 -22.73 -14.56
C LYS A 161 5.54 -21.42 -15.11
N ALA A 162 6.29 -20.33 -14.98
CA ALA A 162 5.89 -19.01 -15.47
C ALA A 162 5.57 -18.99 -16.98
N ASP A 163 6.30 -19.76 -17.78
CA ASP A 163 6.13 -19.84 -19.24
C ASP A 163 4.95 -20.72 -19.68
N ASP A 164 4.28 -21.40 -18.74
CA ASP A 164 3.11 -22.22 -19.05
C ASP A 164 1.83 -21.38 -19.21
N ILE A 165 1.88 -20.06 -18.97
CA ILE A 165 0.75 -19.13 -19.09
C ILE A 165 1.10 -17.94 -19.98
N ASP A 166 0.06 -17.22 -20.45
CA ASP A 166 0.20 -15.93 -21.13
C ASP A 166 -0.02 -14.79 -20.09
N ASN A 167 1.06 -14.13 -19.69
CA ASN A 167 0.99 -13.03 -18.73
C ASN A 167 0.53 -11.73 -19.38
N VAL A 168 -0.53 -11.13 -18.83
CA VAL A 168 -1.04 -9.80 -19.22
C VAL A 168 -0.97 -8.85 -18.03
N TYR A 169 -0.62 -7.59 -18.27
CA TYR A 169 -0.47 -6.61 -17.18
C TYR A 169 -1.43 -5.45 -17.36
N MET A 170 -2.19 -5.14 -16.29
CA MET A 170 -3.16 -4.05 -16.27
C MET A 170 -3.45 -3.59 -14.83
N ALA A 171 -4.04 -2.40 -14.69
CA ALA A 171 -4.48 -1.89 -13.39
C ALA A 171 -5.57 -2.78 -12.78
N PHE A 172 -5.57 -2.94 -11.45
CA PHE A 172 -6.51 -3.80 -10.74
C PHE A 172 -8.00 -3.56 -11.09
N PRO A 173 -8.48 -2.29 -11.19
CA PRO A 173 -9.89 -2.05 -11.54
C PRO A 173 -10.30 -2.55 -12.93
N GLN A 174 -9.34 -2.72 -13.85
CA GLN A 174 -9.61 -3.17 -15.23
C GLN A 174 -9.78 -4.69 -15.32
N MET A 175 -9.20 -5.45 -14.36
CA MET A 175 -9.16 -6.92 -14.42
C MET A 175 -10.55 -7.56 -14.40
N GLY A 176 -11.51 -7.00 -13.63
CA GLY A 176 -12.88 -7.51 -13.59
C GLY A 176 -13.57 -7.43 -14.93
N VAL A 177 -13.46 -6.30 -15.64
CA VAL A 177 -14.03 -6.12 -16.98
C VAL A 177 -13.33 -7.02 -18.00
N ALA A 178 -12.00 -7.16 -17.91
CA ALA A 178 -11.22 -8.04 -18.79
C ALA A 178 -11.60 -9.52 -18.63
N LEU A 179 -11.89 -9.97 -17.41
CA LEU A 179 -12.45 -11.30 -17.14
C LEU A 179 -13.86 -11.45 -17.73
N GLN A 180 -14.74 -10.47 -17.50
CA GLN A 180 -16.13 -10.54 -17.93
C GLN A 180 -16.26 -10.62 -19.47
N ASN A 181 -15.49 -9.82 -20.21
CA ASN A 181 -15.51 -9.80 -21.67
C ASN A 181 -14.62 -10.87 -22.33
N GLY A 182 -13.87 -11.67 -21.56
CA GLY A 182 -13.02 -12.74 -22.06
C GLY A 182 -11.69 -12.31 -22.64
N ALA A 183 -11.24 -11.09 -22.36
CA ALA A 183 -9.90 -10.63 -22.74
C ALA A 183 -8.78 -11.37 -21.97
N VAL A 184 -9.10 -11.86 -20.76
CA VAL A 184 -8.26 -12.74 -19.95
C VAL A 184 -9.09 -13.89 -19.38
N ASP A 185 -8.43 -15.02 -19.07
CA ASP A 185 -9.04 -16.23 -18.53
C ASP A 185 -9.09 -16.23 -16.99
N ALA A 186 -8.04 -15.68 -16.39
CA ALA A 186 -7.87 -15.53 -14.96
C ALA A 186 -7.21 -14.19 -14.63
N ALA A 187 -7.28 -13.77 -13.36
CA ALA A 187 -6.63 -12.54 -12.89
C ALA A 187 -6.34 -12.60 -11.40
N LEU A 188 -5.37 -11.81 -10.94
CA LEU A 188 -5.04 -11.63 -9.52
C LEU A 188 -5.18 -10.15 -9.11
N PRO A 189 -6.40 -9.60 -9.04
CA PRO A 189 -6.62 -8.26 -8.53
C PRO A 189 -6.43 -8.19 -7.00
N ALA A 190 -6.19 -6.97 -6.48
CA ALA A 190 -6.24 -6.68 -5.05
C ALA A 190 -7.60 -6.07 -4.66
N GLU A 191 -8.00 -6.22 -3.39
CA GLU A 191 -9.20 -5.54 -2.90
C GLU A 191 -9.06 -4.00 -2.99
N PRO A 192 -10.11 -3.25 -3.28
CA PRO A 192 -11.50 -3.68 -3.45
C PRO A 192 -11.88 -4.11 -4.89
N ALA A 193 -10.92 -4.24 -5.81
CA ALA A 193 -11.20 -4.64 -7.19
C ALA A 193 -11.67 -6.11 -7.29
N VAL A 194 -11.22 -7.00 -6.39
CA VAL A 194 -11.76 -8.36 -6.26
C VAL A 194 -13.26 -8.32 -6.02
N SER A 195 -13.69 -7.65 -4.95
CA SER A 195 -15.11 -7.56 -4.57
C SER A 195 -15.95 -6.88 -5.65
N SER A 196 -15.39 -5.91 -6.34
CA SER A 196 -16.05 -5.26 -7.47
C SER A 196 -16.21 -6.21 -8.66
N ALA A 197 -15.15 -6.97 -9.02
CA ALA A 197 -15.18 -7.93 -10.10
C ALA A 197 -16.24 -9.03 -9.86
N LEU A 198 -16.30 -9.58 -8.64
CA LEU A 198 -17.26 -10.61 -8.28
C LEU A 198 -18.73 -10.12 -8.41
N ARG A 199 -18.98 -8.83 -8.16
CA ARG A 199 -20.33 -8.24 -8.34
C ARG A 199 -20.74 -8.05 -9.79
N LEU A 200 -19.80 -8.02 -10.74
CA LEU A 200 -20.13 -7.99 -12.17
C LEU A 200 -20.82 -9.28 -12.63
N GLY A 201 -20.62 -10.39 -11.89
CA GLY A 201 -21.09 -11.72 -12.26
C GLY A 201 -20.22 -12.39 -13.34
N GLY A 202 -20.39 -13.70 -13.50
CA GLY A 202 -19.61 -14.48 -14.46
C GLY A 202 -18.14 -14.68 -14.08
N ILE A 203 -17.77 -14.41 -12.83
CA ILE A 203 -16.41 -14.49 -12.27
C ILE A 203 -16.47 -15.22 -10.93
N VAL A 204 -15.51 -16.11 -10.67
CA VAL A 204 -15.39 -16.89 -9.44
C VAL A 204 -14.03 -16.66 -8.80
N ALA A 205 -14.00 -16.45 -7.49
CA ALA A 205 -12.77 -16.52 -6.70
C ALA A 205 -12.49 -18.00 -6.37
N VAL A 206 -11.36 -18.50 -6.85
CA VAL A 206 -11.00 -19.93 -6.69
C VAL A 206 -9.96 -20.17 -5.62
N ALA A 207 -9.20 -19.13 -5.21
CA ALA A 207 -8.24 -19.21 -4.12
C ALA A 207 -7.89 -17.81 -3.59
N ASN A 208 -7.38 -17.75 -2.37
CA ASN A 208 -6.78 -16.55 -1.80
C ASN A 208 -5.25 -16.60 -1.96
N ASP A 209 -4.60 -15.45 -1.97
CA ASP A 209 -3.15 -15.33 -2.03
C ASP A 209 -2.44 -16.04 -0.86
N TYR A 210 -3.00 -15.97 0.36
CA TYR A 210 -2.44 -16.67 1.53
C TYR A 210 -2.58 -18.19 1.48
N ASP A 211 -3.36 -18.77 0.57
CA ASP A 211 -3.47 -20.23 0.37
C ASP A 211 -2.18 -20.82 -0.24
N VAL A 212 -1.37 -19.98 -0.90
CA VAL A 212 -0.11 -20.37 -1.54
C VAL A 212 1.10 -19.60 -0.98
N TYR A 213 0.89 -18.43 -0.38
CA TYR A 213 1.92 -17.63 0.25
C TYR A 213 1.39 -17.03 1.58
N PRO A 214 1.30 -17.84 2.65
CA PRO A 214 0.55 -17.51 3.86
C PRO A 214 1.14 -16.36 4.67
N VAL A 215 2.45 -16.10 4.58
CA VAL A 215 3.11 -14.94 5.20
C VAL A 215 3.94 -14.24 4.13
N HIS A 216 3.43 -13.13 3.62
CA HIS A 216 4.02 -12.43 2.50
C HIS A 216 3.92 -10.92 2.67
N GLN A 217 5.02 -10.20 2.52
CA GLN A 217 5.02 -8.75 2.43
C GLN A 217 4.45 -8.34 1.08
N ILE A 218 3.24 -7.77 1.09
CA ILE A 218 2.52 -7.44 -0.15
C ILE A 218 2.83 -6.03 -0.61
N SER A 219 3.01 -5.12 0.36
CA SER A 219 3.10 -3.70 0.10
C SER A 219 3.79 -2.97 1.23
N GLU A 220 4.57 -1.96 0.89
CA GLU A 220 5.41 -1.20 1.81
C GLU A 220 5.25 0.31 1.61
N ILE A 221 5.77 1.05 2.55
CA ILE A 221 6.13 2.46 2.38
C ILE A 221 7.56 2.53 1.86
N LEU A 222 7.72 3.20 0.73
CA LEU A 222 8.99 3.44 0.07
C LEU A 222 9.34 4.92 0.20
N TYR A 223 10.61 5.24 0.50
CA TYR A 223 11.11 6.60 0.49
C TYR A 223 12.09 6.82 -0.65
N SER A 224 12.02 7.99 -1.31
CA SER A 224 13.13 8.45 -2.15
C SER A 224 14.36 8.74 -1.29
N GLY A 225 15.55 8.49 -1.82
CA GLY A 225 16.80 8.76 -1.10
C GLY A 225 16.94 10.22 -0.69
N LYS A 226 16.48 11.15 -1.54
CA LYS A 226 16.49 12.58 -1.24
C LYS A 226 15.57 12.91 -0.06
N PHE A 227 14.34 12.39 -0.04
CA PHE A 227 13.41 12.60 1.08
C PHE A 227 14.00 12.09 2.40
N ALA A 228 14.56 10.87 2.37
CA ALA A 228 15.15 10.25 3.54
C ALA A 228 16.40 10.99 4.08
N LYS A 229 17.24 11.53 3.19
CA LYS A 229 18.53 12.14 3.56
C LYS A 229 18.48 13.65 3.77
N GLU A 230 17.74 14.38 2.92
CA GLU A 230 17.69 15.84 2.96
C GLU A 230 16.57 16.38 3.84
N LYS A 231 15.51 15.59 4.07
CA LYS A 231 14.37 15.94 4.93
C LYS A 231 14.13 14.90 6.06
N PRO A 232 15.16 14.46 6.79
CA PRO A 232 15.04 13.33 7.72
C PRO A 232 14.00 13.56 8.81
N GLU A 233 13.86 14.78 9.32
CA GLU A 233 12.86 15.11 10.33
C GLU A 233 11.43 15.02 9.78
N VAL A 234 11.21 15.46 8.54
CA VAL A 234 9.90 15.33 7.88
C VAL A 234 9.59 13.85 7.62
N ALA A 235 10.57 13.08 7.17
CA ALA A 235 10.44 11.65 6.91
C ALA A 235 10.10 10.84 8.18
N ARG A 236 10.73 11.19 9.34
CA ARG A 236 10.40 10.62 10.66
C ARG A 236 8.99 10.98 11.11
N LYS A 237 8.61 12.24 11.00
CA LYS A 237 7.26 12.74 11.33
C LYS A 237 6.21 12.11 10.45
N PHE A 238 6.47 11.97 9.14
CA PHE A 238 5.59 11.27 8.21
C PHE A 238 5.35 9.82 8.67
N MET A 239 6.41 9.08 9.03
CA MET A 239 6.30 7.72 9.53
C MET A 239 5.46 7.64 10.79
N ARG A 240 5.66 8.53 11.76
CA ARG A 240 4.86 8.57 12.99
C ARG A 240 3.37 8.81 12.70
N ALA A 241 3.06 9.77 11.84
CA ALA A 241 1.67 10.05 11.43
C ALA A 241 1.05 8.85 10.71
N PHE A 242 1.79 8.21 9.78
CA PHE A 242 1.36 7.01 9.09
C PHE A 242 1.02 5.87 10.07
N LEU A 243 1.92 5.56 11.02
CA LEU A 243 1.68 4.51 12.01
C LEU A 243 0.46 4.81 12.89
N ARG A 244 0.22 6.08 13.24
CA ARG A 244 -1.02 6.49 13.94
C ARG A 244 -2.27 6.17 13.11
N GLY A 245 -2.22 6.38 11.80
CA GLY A 245 -3.30 6.03 10.88
C GLY A 245 -3.53 4.52 10.80
N VAL A 246 -2.46 3.73 10.72
CA VAL A 246 -2.53 2.25 10.74
C VAL A 246 -3.12 1.76 12.06
N ARG A 247 -2.71 2.32 13.20
CA ARG A 247 -3.23 1.95 14.53
C ARG A 247 -4.73 2.28 14.65
N ALA A 248 -5.15 3.45 14.18
CA ALA A 248 -6.57 3.83 14.17
C ALA A 248 -7.42 2.87 13.30
N HIS A 249 -6.87 2.40 12.17
CA HIS A 249 -7.49 1.35 11.38
C HIS A 249 -7.60 0.03 12.18
N ASN A 250 -6.53 -0.41 12.82
CA ASN A 250 -6.54 -1.65 13.61
C ASN A 250 -7.52 -1.57 14.80
N ASP A 251 -7.68 -0.40 15.43
CA ASP A 251 -8.65 -0.14 16.51
C ASP A 251 -10.13 -0.23 16.04
N SER A 252 -10.37 -0.12 14.74
CA SER A 252 -11.70 -0.19 14.13
C SER A 252 -12.14 -1.59 13.72
N LEU A 253 -11.24 -2.58 13.85
CA LEU A 253 -11.50 -3.96 13.43
C LEU A 253 -11.96 -4.83 14.60
N GLY A 254 -12.92 -5.71 14.35
CA GLY A 254 -13.27 -6.82 15.23
C GLY A 254 -12.23 -7.94 15.24
N PRO A 255 -12.44 -9.00 16.04
CA PRO A 255 -11.54 -10.15 16.10
C PRO A 255 -11.40 -10.89 14.76
N ASP A 256 -12.43 -10.86 13.93
CA ASP A 256 -12.49 -11.43 12.59
C ASP A 256 -11.89 -10.53 11.50
N GLY A 257 -11.43 -9.34 11.87
CA GLY A 257 -10.88 -8.35 10.94
C GLY A 257 -11.92 -7.53 10.17
N ALA A 258 -13.21 -7.67 10.48
CA ALA A 258 -14.26 -6.82 9.93
C ALA A 258 -14.34 -5.48 10.66
N PHE A 259 -14.81 -4.43 9.97
CA PHE A 259 -15.09 -3.14 10.61
C PHE A 259 -16.25 -3.23 11.59
N VAL A 260 -16.06 -2.71 12.82
CA VAL A 260 -17.06 -2.76 13.90
C VAL A 260 -17.31 -1.39 14.51
N GLY A 261 -18.58 -1.14 14.88
CA GLY A 261 -19.02 0.05 15.59
C GLY A 261 -18.71 1.36 14.88
N GLU A 262 -18.80 2.47 15.63
CA GLU A 262 -18.59 3.83 15.11
C GLU A 262 -17.19 4.04 14.52
N LYS A 263 -16.16 3.44 15.13
CA LYS A 263 -14.80 3.50 14.57
C LYS A 263 -14.75 2.86 13.18
N GLY A 264 -15.42 1.70 12.99
CA GLY A 264 -15.51 1.05 11.70
C GLY A 264 -16.27 1.89 10.66
N ASP A 265 -17.37 2.54 11.06
CA ASP A 265 -18.14 3.44 10.20
C ASP A 265 -17.30 4.64 9.75
N GLU A 266 -16.53 5.23 10.66
CA GLU A 266 -15.62 6.33 10.36
C GLU A 266 -14.57 5.91 9.31
N ILE A 267 -13.90 4.77 9.51
CA ILE A 267 -12.88 4.29 8.56
C ILE A 267 -13.52 4.02 7.18
N VAL A 268 -14.67 3.36 7.12
CA VAL A 268 -15.37 3.10 5.85
C VAL A 268 -15.73 4.42 5.15
N SER A 269 -16.15 5.45 5.88
CA SER A 269 -16.41 6.78 5.32
C SER A 269 -15.15 7.38 4.70
N ILE A 270 -14.00 7.26 5.37
CA ILE A 270 -12.71 7.73 4.85
C ILE A 270 -12.34 6.97 3.57
N LEU A 271 -12.41 5.65 3.58
CA LEU A 271 -12.10 4.80 2.43
C LEU A 271 -12.98 5.16 1.20
N THR A 272 -14.25 5.46 1.42
CA THR A 272 -15.18 5.89 0.37
C THR A 272 -14.79 7.24 -0.25
N GLN A 273 -14.19 8.14 0.55
CA GLN A 273 -13.73 9.44 0.06
C GLN A 273 -12.45 9.34 -0.77
N TYR A 274 -11.45 8.59 -0.30
CA TYR A 274 -10.11 8.53 -0.89
C TYR A 274 -9.95 7.44 -1.93
N GLY A 275 -10.52 6.25 -1.69
CA GLY A 275 -10.34 5.09 -2.54
C GLY A 275 -11.06 5.17 -3.89
N SER A 276 -10.77 4.24 -4.77
CA SER A 276 -11.32 4.18 -6.13
C SER A 276 -12.81 3.87 -6.17
N PHE A 277 -13.36 3.24 -5.12
CA PHE A 277 -14.77 2.84 -5.03
C PHE A 277 -15.55 3.74 -4.06
N LYS A 278 -16.65 4.31 -4.55
CA LYS A 278 -17.46 5.27 -3.79
C LYS A 278 -18.66 4.66 -3.03
N ASP A 279 -18.90 3.36 -3.20
CA ASP A 279 -19.93 2.62 -2.46
C ASP A 279 -19.34 2.04 -1.16
N PRO A 280 -19.83 2.46 0.04
CA PRO A 280 -19.34 1.94 1.32
C PRO A 280 -19.56 0.42 1.49
N LYS A 281 -20.54 -0.16 0.79
CA LYS A 281 -20.79 -1.60 0.82
C LYS A 281 -19.63 -2.40 0.22
N VAL A 282 -18.87 -1.82 -0.72
CA VAL A 282 -17.66 -2.45 -1.26
C VAL A 282 -16.63 -2.63 -0.17
N TRP A 283 -16.36 -1.58 0.60
CA TRP A 283 -15.34 -1.59 1.65
C TRP A 283 -15.67 -2.53 2.82
N ARG A 284 -16.95 -2.88 2.99
CA ARG A 284 -17.41 -3.85 3.99
C ARG A 284 -17.56 -5.29 3.47
N SER A 285 -17.34 -5.52 2.16
CA SER A 285 -17.56 -6.84 1.55
C SER A 285 -16.38 -7.80 1.62
N PHE A 286 -15.26 -7.38 2.21
CA PHE A 286 -14.04 -8.19 2.33
C PHE A 286 -13.33 -7.93 3.66
N ILE A 287 -12.45 -8.85 4.02
CA ILE A 287 -11.53 -8.70 5.15
C ILE A 287 -10.23 -8.10 4.64
N PHE A 288 -9.75 -7.06 5.31
CA PHE A 288 -8.49 -6.41 4.96
C PHE A 288 -7.30 -7.33 5.25
N SER A 289 -6.29 -7.28 4.38
CA SER A 289 -4.97 -7.82 4.70
C SER A 289 -4.42 -7.19 5.99
N ALA A 290 -3.46 -7.85 6.62
CA ALA A 290 -2.89 -7.30 7.82
C ALA A 290 -2.09 -6.02 7.50
N CYS A 291 -2.38 -4.95 8.25
CA CYS A 291 -1.57 -3.74 8.27
C CYS A 291 -0.89 -3.72 9.65
N GLY A 292 0.41 -3.99 9.68
CA GLY A 292 1.17 -4.08 10.94
C GLY A 292 1.15 -2.76 11.71
N PRO A 293 0.54 -2.68 12.92
CA PRO A 293 0.36 -1.43 13.64
C PRO A 293 1.67 -0.80 14.14
N ASP A 294 2.75 -1.57 14.10
CA ASP A 294 4.11 -1.14 14.43
C ASP A 294 5.02 -1.05 13.19
N GLY A 295 4.46 -1.19 11.98
CA GLY A 295 5.18 -0.99 10.71
C GLY A 295 6.27 -2.02 10.42
N THR A 296 6.28 -3.17 11.09
CA THR A 296 7.32 -4.19 10.98
C THR A 296 7.24 -4.93 9.66
N LEU A 297 8.32 -4.90 8.88
CA LEU A 297 8.46 -5.62 7.61
C LEU A 297 8.65 -7.12 7.80
N HIS A 298 8.03 -7.92 6.94
CA HIS A 298 8.35 -9.35 6.82
C HIS A 298 9.52 -9.53 5.84
N VAL A 299 10.73 -9.23 6.31
CA VAL A 299 11.96 -9.19 5.51
C VAL A 299 12.26 -10.54 4.83
N ALA A 300 11.87 -11.66 5.47
CA ALA A 300 12.12 -12.99 4.90
C ALA A 300 11.42 -13.18 3.54
N SER A 301 10.16 -12.77 3.40
CA SER A 301 9.45 -12.88 2.11
C SER A 301 9.97 -11.88 1.06
N ILE A 302 10.42 -10.69 1.46
CA ILE A 302 11.08 -9.75 0.53
C ILE A 302 12.36 -10.39 -0.06
N LYS A 303 13.15 -11.09 0.78
CA LYS A 303 14.34 -11.83 0.33
C LYS A 303 13.99 -13.02 -0.55
N GLU A 304 12.90 -13.72 -0.25
CA GLU A 304 12.41 -14.85 -1.06
C GLU A 304 11.96 -14.34 -2.45
N ASP A 305 11.17 -13.26 -2.52
CA ASP A 305 10.75 -12.66 -3.79
C ASP A 305 11.95 -12.24 -4.64
N LEU A 306 12.95 -11.59 -4.04
CA LEU A 306 14.18 -11.23 -4.73
C LEU A 306 14.92 -12.47 -5.26
N ALA A 307 14.98 -13.55 -4.48
CA ALA A 307 15.61 -14.81 -4.92
C ALA A 307 14.87 -15.43 -6.11
N ILE A 308 13.54 -15.44 -6.09
CA ILE A 308 12.68 -15.88 -7.19
C ILE A 308 12.95 -15.05 -8.44
N TRP A 309 13.01 -13.73 -8.33
CA TRP A 309 13.28 -12.85 -9.48
C TRP A 309 14.70 -12.99 -10.02
N LYS A 310 15.69 -13.28 -9.16
CA LYS A 310 17.05 -13.66 -9.60
C LYS A 310 17.02 -14.94 -10.45
N GLN A 311 16.28 -15.98 -10.01
CA GLN A 311 16.12 -17.24 -10.75
C GLN A 311 15.38 -17.05 -12.08
N GLN A 312 14.43 -16.12 -12.15
CA GLN A 312 13.72 -15.78 -13.38
C GLN A 312 14.50 -14.86 -14.33
N GLY A 313 15.72 -14.45 -13.97
CA GLY A 313 16.52 -13.53 -14.78
C GLY A 313 16.01 -12.09 -14.82
N LEU A 314 15.11 -11.72 -13.89
CA LEU A 314 14.54 -10.37 -13.80
C LEU A 314 15.44 -9.38 -13.05
N ILE A 315 16.47 -9.88 -12.37
CA ILE A 315 17.47 -9.05 -11.69
C ILE A 315 18.72 -8.98 -12.57
N GLU A 316 18.97 -7.79 -13.10
CA GLU A 316 20.00 -7.52 -14.10
C GLU A 316 21.37 -7.17 -13.49
N VAL A 317 21.38 -6.77 -12.21
CA VAL A 317 22.59 -6.35 -11.49
C VAL A 317 22.64 -6.99 -10.12
N PRO A 318 23.85 -7.28 -9.57
CA PRO A 318 23.98 -7.83 -8.23
C PRO A 318 23.37 -6.89 -7.18
N VAL A 319 22.44 -7.39 -6.40
CA VAL A 319 21.79 -6.66 -5.30
C VAL A 319 21.32 -7.61 -4.21
N GLU A 320 21.44 -7.17 -2.95
CA GLU A 320 20.86 -7.84 -1.79
C GLU A 320 19.71 -7.00 -1.20
N ALA A 321 18.68 -7.65 -0.66
CA ALA A 321 17.48 -6.97 -0.16
C ALA A 321 17.79 -5.96 0.96
N ASP A 322 18.75 -6.28 1.83
CA ASP A 322 19.15 -5.41 2.96
C ASP A 322 19.68 -4.04 2.48
N LYS A 323 20.13 -3.93 1.22
CA LYS A 323 20.57 -2.65 0.66
C LYS A 323 19.43 -1.67 0.43
N ALA A 324 18.21 -2.16 0.26
CA ALA A 324 17.01 -1.36 0.08
C ALA A 324 16.24 -1.13 1.39
N ILE A 325 16.47 -1.93 2.43
CA ILE A 325 15.68 -1.91 3.67
C ILE A 325 16.28 -0.90 4.68
N ASP A 326 15.43 0.01 5.20
CA ASP A 326 15.82 0.99 6.22
C ASP A 326 14.70 1.15 7.25
N THR A 327 14.76 0.39 8.34
CA THR A 327 13.76 0.40 9.44
C THR A 327 13.91 1.56 10.41
N SER A 328 14.94 2.39 10.27
CA SER A 328 15.30 3.44 11.23
C SER A 328 14.18 4.47 11.47
N PHE A 329 13.34 4.71 10.46
CA PHE A 329 12.18 5.63 10.56
C PHE A 329 11.06 5.04 11.42
N VAL A 330 10.80 3.74 11.29
CA VAL A 330 9.85 3.01 12.15
C VAL A 330 10.38 2.97 13.59
N GLU A 331 11.64 2.60 13.78
CA GLU A 331 12.28 2.53 15.09
C GLU A 331 12.23 3.89 15.80
N TRP A 332 12.46 4.98 15.06
CA TRP A 332 12.33 6.32 15.60
C TRP A 332 10.89 6.63 16.03
N ALA A 333 9.90 6.32 15.18
CA ALA A 333 8.50 6.59 15.49
C ALA A 333 8.00 5.78 16.69
N LEU A 334 8.46 4.53 16.85
CA LEU A 334 8.10 3.65 17.96
C LEU A 334 8.69 4.07 19.30
N LYS A 335 9.80 4.82 19.33
CA LYS A 335 10.33 5.41 20.59
C LYS A 335 9.30 6.33 21.25
N ASP A 336 8.50 7.01 20.46
CA ASP A 336 7.48 7.96 20.92
C ASP A 336 6.10 7.29 21.08
N LEU A 337 5.71 6.45 20.11
CA LEU A 337 4.41 5.78 20.10
C LEU A 337 4.32 4.57 21.04
N GLY A 338 5.46 3.97 21.39
CA GLY A 338 5.51 2.67 22.07
C GLY A 338 4.95 1.52 21.23
N PRO A 339 4.99 0.27 21.74
CA PRO A 339 4.32 -0.87 21.12
C PRO A 339 2.82 -0.65 21.02
N TYR A 340 2.21 -1.16 19.93
CA TYR A 340 0.77 -1.05 19.78
C TYR A 340 0.01 -1.93 20.78
N VAL A 341 -0.96 -1.29 21.43
CA VAL A 341 -1.98 -1.98 22.24
C VAL A 341 -3.35 -1.59 21.67
N LYS A 342 -4.12 -2.58 21.28
CA LYS A 342 -5.47 -2.36 20.71
C LYS A 342 -6.37 -1.67 21.72
N LYS A 343 -7.09 -0.62 21.27
CA LYS A 343 -7.98 0.22 22.10
C LYS A 343 -9.44 -0.11 21.87
#